data_dd42b24cc62aebdd3655cd41fac94f23
#
_entry.id   dd42b24cc62aebdd3655cd41fac94f23
#
_cell.length_a   1.000
_cell.length_b   1.000
_cell.length_c   1.000
_cell.angle_alpha   90.00
_cell.angle_beta   90.00
_cell.angle_gamma   90.00
#
_symmetry.space_group_name_H-M   'P 1'
#
loop_
_entity.id
_entity.type
_entity.pdbx_description
1 polymer ?
#
loop_
_entity_poly.entity_id
_entity_poly.type
_entity_poly.pdbx_seq_one_letter_code
_entity_poly.pdbx_strand_id
1 'polypeptide(L)'
;MSKDSHFTGQPVYSQVLKLLDKEKILQISRETKGSEAYVKRFDGYQHLVVMLFGILKHFDSLRELEIGLKAEAHKLGHLGMNYLVRRSTLAEANIRRPQEFFAGVYAYLLEKYAKFLADSRPSKCYKGQTHEPKDWEKLLYMMDSTTITLFDNILKGVGRHPKSGKKKGGMKVHTVMKYHVGVPMVVQLTSAAKHDHYLLKEVHLPKDSTLAMDRGYVDIAQFQRLTEEGVCYVTKMKKNLKYEVLESVTYVNAEGLVTHIDQKVRFTRGELIHEARRVEIFYETKKPVVLLTNNFEFTVEDIAEIYRLRWAIESLYKQLKQNFPLYFFYGDSVNAIQIQTWVVLIANLLITVLSRSIKRHCAFSQVVTMVRLMLMYYVDFIAFMENPEKTWTDFLAKKIQKAPPEPSLFD
;
A
#
# COMPACT_ATOMS: atom_id res chain seq x y z
N MET A 1 5.68 -42.27 -9.20
CA MET A 1 5.98 -40.85 -9.52
C MET A 1 6.49 -40.20 -8.25
N SER A 2 7.76 -39.84 -8.19
CA SER A 2 8.32 -39.04 -7.09
C SER A 2 7.58 -37.69 -7.08
N LYS A 3 6.88 -37.38 -6.01
CA LYS A 3 6.26 -36.05 -5.84
C LYS A 3 7.40 -35.05 -5.78
N ASP A 4 7.52 -34.25 -6.81
CA ASP A 4 8.46 -33.13 -6.81
C ASP A 4 8.14 -32.27 -5.57
N SER A 5 9.14 -31.94 -4.76
CA SER A 5 8.96 -31.24 -3.45
C SER A 5 8.29 -29.87 -3.59
N HIS A 6 8.16 -29.36 -4.81
CA HIS A 6 7.51 -28.09 -5.13
C HIS A 6 6.10 -28.24 -5.73
N PHE A 7 5.59 -29.45 -5.89
CA PHE A 7 4.26 -29.69 -6.47
C PHE A 7 3.22 -29.87 -5.38
N THR A 8 2.24 -28.98 -5.30
CA THR A 8 1.16 -29.00 -4.30
C THR A 8 -0.16 -29.56 -4.83
N GLY A 9 -0.26 -29.84 -6.13
CA GLY A 9 -1.52 -30.20 -6.79
C GLY A 9 -2.51 -29.04 -6.94
N GLN A 10 -2.09 -27.81 -6.62
CA GLN A 10 -2.91 -26.60 -6.74
C GLN A 10 -2.11 -25.46 -7.37
N PRO A 11 -2.75 -24.63 -8.22
CA PRO A 11 -2.08 -23.47 -8.80
C PRO A 11 -1.62 -22.48 -7.72
N VAL A 12 -0.57 -21.71 -8.01
CA VAL A 12 -0.10 -20.63 -7.14
C VAL A 12 -1.25 -19.67 -6.80
N TYR A 13 -2.15 -19.41 -7.74
CA TYR A 13 -3.31 -18.54 -7.48
C TYR A 13 -4.21 -19.10 -6.38
N SER A 14 -4.45 -20.41 -6.34
CA SER A 14 -5.21 -21.02 -5.24
C SER A 14 -4.50 -20.84 -3.89
N GLN A 15 -3.16 -20.83 -3.87
CA GLN A 15 -2.40 -20.57 -2.64
C GLN A 15 -2.55 -19.12 -2.19
N VAL A 16 -2.56 -18.15 -3.13
CA VAL A 16 -2.88 -16.75 -2.81
C VAL A 16 -4.31 -16.63 -2.30
N LEU A 17 -5.29 -17.30 -2.93
CA LEU A 17 -6.69 -17.28 -2.51
C LEU A 17 -6.94 -17.93 -1.14
N LYS A 18 -6.08 -18.86 -0.68
CA LYS A 18 -6.15 -19.40 0.69
C LYS A 18 -5.89 -18.38 1.79
N LEU A 19 -5.26 -17.25 1.45
CA LEU A 19 -5.12 -16.12 2.37
C LEU A 19 -6.46 -15.42 2.63
N LEU A 20 -7.41 -15.57 1.72
CA LEU A 20 -8.79 -15.10 1.87
C LEU A 20 -9.60 -16.09 2.73
N ASP A 21 -10.65 -15.58 3.34
CA ASP A 21 -11.69 -16.39 3.96
C ASP A 21 -12.96 -16.22 3.14
N LYS A 22 -13.32 -17.24 2.37
CA LYS A 22 -14.46 -17.20 1.45
C LYS A 22 -15.78 -16.92 2.17
N GLU A 23 -16.01 -17.58 3.28
CA GLU A 23 -17.28 -17.44 4.02
C GLU A 23 -17.44 -16.04 4.59
N LYS A 24 -16.35 -15.48 5.15
CA LYS A 24 -16.34 -14.10 5.66
C LYS A 24 -16.54 -13.08 4.54
N ILE A 25 -15.94 -13.29 3.38
CA ILE A 25 -16.10 -12.39 2.22
C ILE A 25 -17.54 -12.45 1.70
N LEU A 26 -18.15 -13.64 1.64
CA LEU A 26 -19.55 -13.78 1.27
C LEU A 26 -20.49 -13.14 2.31
N GLN A 27 -20.14 -13.21 3.59
CA GLN A 27 -20.88 -12.51 4.64
C GLN A 27 -20.81 -10.99 4.41
N ILE A 28 -19.61 -10.42 4.22
CA ILE A 28 -19.42 -8.99 3.93
C ILE A 28 -20.22 -8.58 2.68
N SER A 29 -20.24 -9.44 1.64
CA SER A 29 -21.00 -9.16 0.43
C SER A 29 -22.49 -9.06 0.70
N ARG A 30 -23.07 -9.96 1.51
CA ARG A 30 -24.50 -9.94 1.89
C ARG A 30 -24.85 -8.75 2.77
N GLU A 31 -23.96 -8.36 3.68
CA GLU A 31 -24.14 -7.23 4.59
C GLU A 31 -24.02 -5.89 3.86
N THR A 32 -23.27 -5.84 2.76
CA THR A 32 -23.13 -4.63 1.96
C THR A 32 -24.36 -4.39 1.11
N LYS A 33 -25.10 -3.32 1.40
CA LYS A 33 -26.35 -2.97 0.69
C LYS A 33 -26.15 -2.92 -0.82
N GLY A 34 -26.91 -3.70 -1.55
CA GLY A 34 -26.89 -3.73 -3.03
C GLY A 34 -25.81 -4.63 -3.64
N SER A 35 -24.88 -5.18 -2.87
CA SER A 35 -23.80 -6.01 -3.40
C SER A 35 -24.30 -7.28 -4.08
N GLU A 36 -25.28 -7.95 -3.51
CA GLU A 36 -25.87 -9.18 -4.05
C GLU A 36 -27.24 -8.96 -4.73
N ALA A 37 -27.61 -7.69 -5.00
CA ALA A 37 -28.86 -7.40 -5.69
C ALA A 37 -28.86 -7.98 -7.11
N TYR A 38 -29.92 -8.76 -7.43
CA TYR A 38 -30.10 -9.43 -8.73
C TYR A 38 -28.99 -10.41 -9.13
N VAL A 39 -28.14 -10.85 -8.20
CA VAL A 39 -27.08 -11.82 -8.45
C VAL A 39 -27.67 -13.23 -8.54
N LYS A 40 -27.42 -13.92 -9.69
CA LYS A 40 -27.81 -15.33 -9.89
C LYS A 40 -26.64 -16.29 -9.70
N ARG A 41 -25.47 -15.96 -10.23
CA ARG A 41 -24.27 -16.83 -10.24
C ARG A 41 -22.97 -16.10 -9.89
N PHE A 42 -22.84 -14.83 -10.27
CA PHE A 42 -21.61 -14.05 -10.10
C PHE A 42 -21.64 -13.26 -8.79
N ASP A 43 -21.43 -13.95 -7.67
CA ASP A 43 -21.41 -13.37 -6.33
C ASP A 43 -20.20 -12.46 -6.08
N GLY A 44 -20.15 -11.82 -4.91
CA GLY A 44 -19.09 -10.92 -4.54
C GLY A 44 -17.72 -11.61 -4.46
N TYR A 45 -17.65 -12.84 -3.94
CA TYR A 45 -16.41 -13.59 -3.88
C TYR A 45 -15.86 -13.89 -5.28
N GLN A 46 -16.72 -14.38 -6.18
CA GLN A 46 -16.30 -14.66 -7.57
C GLN A 46 -15.86 -13.38 -8.30
N HIS A 47 -16.54 -12.24 -8.06
CA HIS A 47 -16.11 -10.96 -8.61
C HIS A 47 -14.73 -10.57 -8.11
N LEU A 48 -14.47 -10.68 -6.80
CA LEU A 48 -13.15 -10.42 -6.22
C LEU A 48 -12.07 -11.33 -6.83
N VAL A 49 -12.34 -12.64 -6.93
CA VAL A 49 -11.40 -13.62 -7.51
C VAL A 49 -11.07 -13.27 -8.95
N VAL A 50 -12.07 -12.95 -9.76
CA VAL A 50 -11.83 -12.60 -11.18
C VAL A 50 -11.05 -11.28 -11.31
N MET A 51 -11.39 -10.27 -10.52
CA MET A 51 -10.66 -8.98 -10.52
C MET A 51 -9.23 -9.15 -10.05
N LEU A 52 -8.98 -9.92 -8.98
CA LEU A 52 -7.63 -10.24 -8.51
C LEU A 52 -6.81 -10.97 -9.57
N PHE A 53 -7.42 -11.91 -10.30
CA PHE A 53 -6.75 -12.58 -11.42
C PHE A 53 -6.27 -11.59 -12.47
N GLY A 54 -7.14 -10.65 -12.88
CA GLY A 54 -6.78 -9.59 -13.83
C GLY A 54 -5.65 -8.70 -13.34
N ILE A 55 -5.73 -8.26 -12.08
CA ILE A 55 -4.71 -7.41 -11.45
C ILE A 55 -3.36 -8.14 -11.33
N LEU A 56 -3.34 -9.38 -10.87
CA LEU A 56 -2.11 -10.17 -10.69
C LEU A 56 -1.47 -10.58 -12.02
N LYS A 57 -2.28 -10.85 -13.05
CA LYS A 57 -1.79 -11.10 -14.44
C LYS A 57 -1.40 -9.83 -15.17
N HIS A 58 -1.76 -8.66 -14.61
CA HIS A 58 -1.47 -7.35 -15.19
C HIS A 58 -2.16 -7.13 -16.55
N PHE A 59 -3.42 -7.55 -16.66
CA PHE A 59 -4.22 -7.29 -17.85
C PHE A 59 -4.67 -5.84 -17.92
N ASP A 60 -4.67 -5.27 -19.12
CA ASP A 60 -4.99 -3.86 -19.35
C ASP A 60 -6.48 -3.63 -19.68
N SER A 61 -7.25 -4.69 -19.91
CA SER A 61 -8.66 -4.58 -20.28
C SER A 61 -9.49 -5.78 -19.84
N LEU A 62 -10.83 -5.57 -19.73
CA LEU A 62 -11.79 -6.67 -19.51
C LEU A 62 -11.78 -7.70 -20.65
N ARG A 63 -11.36 -7.32 -21.86
CA ARG A 63 -11.24 -8.25 -23.00
C ARG A 63 -10.07 -9.20 -22.77
N GLU A 64 -8.92 -8.70 -22.37
CA GLU A 64 -7.77 -9.53 -22.03
C GLU A 64 -8.05 -10.43 -20.84
N LEU A 65 -8.74 -9.90 -19.82
CA LEU A 65 -9.15 -10.67 -18.64
C LEU A 65 -10.06 -11.84 -19.06
N GLU A 66 -11.06 -11.62 -19.90
CA GLU A 66 -11.93 -12.69 -20.42
C GLU A 66 -11.15 -13.74 -21.21
N ILE A 67 -10.21 -13.32 -22.07
CA ILE A 67 -9.33 -14.23 -22.84
C ILE A 67 -8.43 -15.02 -21.88
N GLY A 68 -7.85 -14.36 -20.89
CA GLY A 68 -7.03 -15.02 -19.87
C GLY A 68 -7.79 -16.07 -19.07
N LEU A 69 -9.04 -15.81 -18.71
CA LEU A 69 -9.90 -16.81 -18.06
C LEU A 69 -10.20 -18.00 -18.99
N LYS A 70 -10.43 -17.76 -20.28
CA LYS A 70 -10.64 -18.82 -21.27
C LYS A 70 -9.39 -19.69 -21.46
N ALA A 71 -8.20 -19.09 -21.50
CA ALA A 71 -6.93 -19.81 -21.61
C ALA A 71 -6.69 -20.75 -20.42
N GLU A 72 -7.15 -20.38 -19.22
CA GLU A 72 -6.98 -21.16 -18.00
C GLU A 72 -8.27 -21.89 -17.57
N ALA A 73 -9.25 -22.05 -18.47
CA ALA A 73 -10.59 -22.57 -18.18
C ALA A 73 -10.57 -23.90 -17.40
N HIS A 74 -9.66 -24.81 -17.78
CA HIS A 74 -9.50 -26.12 -17.14
C HIS A 74 -9.00 -26.05 -15.67
N LYS A 75 -8.51 -24.90 -15.22
CA LYS A 75 -8.03 -24.67 -13.85
C LYS A 75 -9.02 -23.89 -12.98
N LEU A 76 -10.09 -23.34 -13.57
CA LEU A 76 -11.03 -22.48 -12.85
C LEU A 76 -11.76 -23.20 -11.69
N GLY A 77 -11.91 -24.53 -11.79
CA GLY A 77 -12.45 -25.35 -10.70
C GLY A 77 -11.63 -25.21 -9.40
N HIS A 78 -10.30 -25.08 -9.48
CA HIS A 78 -9.44 -24.84 -8.32
C HIS A 78 -9.67 -23.47 -7.65
N LEU A 79 -10.31 -22.53 -8.37
CA LEU A 79 -10.64 -21.19 -7.90
C LEU A 79 -12.07 -21.11 -7.36
N GLY A 80 -12.78 -22.24 -7.29
CA GLY A 80 -14.19 -22.30 -6.89
C GLY A 80 -15.16 -21.77 -7.95
N MET A 81 -14.72 -21.71 -9.22
CA MET A 81 -15.53 -21.25 -10.33
C MET A 81 -15.96 -22.45 -11.22
N ASN A 82 -17.25 -22.53 -11.50
CA ASN A 82 -17.84 -23.60 -12.32
C ASN A 82 -18.35 -23.12 -13.68
N TYR A 83 -18.04 -21.87 -14.05
CA TYR A 83 -18.40 -21.30 -15.35
C TYR A 83 -17.43 -20.18 -15.77
N LEU A 84 -17.42 -19.87 -17.07
CA LEU A 84 -16.65 -18.77 -17.63
C LEU A 84 -17.44 -17.46 -17.55
N VAL A 85 -16.89 -16.48 -16.84
CA VAL A 85 -17.51 -15.15 -16.74
C VAL A 85 -17.28 -14.39 -18.04
N ARG A 86 -18.36 -13.84 -18.61
CA ARG A 86 -18.30 -13.01 -19.82
C ARG A 86 -17.92 -11.57 -19.48
N ARG A 87 -17.27 -10.90 -20.43
CA ARG A 87 -16.92 -9.48 -20.32
C ARG A 87 -18.09 -8.59 -19.92
N SER A 88 -19.28 -8.82 -20.51
CA SER A 88 -20.49 -8.05 -20.18
C SER A 88 -20.91 -8.21 -18.72
N THR A 89 -20.82 -9.42 -18.18
CA THR A 89 -21.11 -9.70 -16.77
C THR A 89 -20.14 -8.97 -15.84
N LEU A 90 -18.84 -8.96 -16.20
CA LEU A 90 -17.82 -8.22 -15.44
C LEU A 90 -18.04 -6.72 -15.50
N ALA A 91 -18.32 -6.18 -16.68
CA ALA A 91 -18.61 -4.75 -16.86
C ALA A 91 -19.80 -4.31 -16.03
N GLU A 92 -20.90 -5.11 -16.08
CA GLU A 92 -22.10 -4.84 -15.31
C GLU A 92 -21.87 -4.95 -13.79
N ALA A 93 -21.09 -5.93 -13.34
CA ALA A 93 -20.73 -6.08 -11.94
C ALA A 93 -19.88 -4.89 -11.45
N ASN A 94 -18.93 -4.39 -12.25
CA ASN A 94 -18.14 -3.20 -11.94
C ASN A 94 -18.98 -1.91 -11.85
N ILE A 95 -20.11 -1.85 -12.56
CA ILE A 95 -21.02 -0.70 -12.50
C ILE A 95 -21.93 -0.79 -11.26
N ARG A 96 -22.48 -1.97 -10.97
CA ARG A 96 -23.57 -2.13 -10.00
C ARG A 96 -23.12 -2.51 -8.59
N ARG A 97 -22.11 -3.39 -8.44
CA ARG A 97 -21.67 -3.81 -7.10
C ARG A 97 -20.99 -2.64 -6.41
N PRO A 98 -21.42 -2.24 -5.22
CA PRO A 98 -20.86 -1.08 -4.52
C PRO A 98 -19.38 -1.33 -4.16
N GLN A 99 -18.56 -0.31 -4.32
CA GLN A 99 -17.13 -0.36 -3.97
C GLN A 99 -16.91 -0.60 -2.47
N GLU A 100 -17.91 -0.30 -1.63
CA GLU A 100 -17.91 -0.52 -0.18
C GLU A 100 -17.75 -1.99 0.17
N PHE A 101 -18.21 -2.91 -0.68
CA PHE A 101 -17.92 -4.34 -0.53
C PHE A 101 -16.41 -4.62 -0.53
N PHE A 102 -15.69 -4.11 -1.50
CA PHE A 102 -14.24 -4.31 -1.62
C PHE A 102 -13.49 -3.57 -0.51
N ALA A 103 -13.96 -2.39 -0.11
CA ALA A 103 -13.44 -1.66 1.04
C ALA A 103 -13.60 -2.49 2.33
N GLY A 104 -14.76 -3.10 2.54
CA GLY A 104 -15.03 -4.00 3.68
C GLY A 104 -14.15 -5.24 3.67
N VAL A 105 -13.91 -5.85 2.50
CA VAL A 105 -12.96 -6.96 2.36
C VAL A 105 -11.55 -6.52 2.72
N TYR A 106 -11.11 -5.35 2.26
CA TYR A 106 -9.78 -4.82 2.60
C TYR A 106 -9.64 -4.60 4.11
N ALA A 107 -10.63 -3.97 4.75
CA ALA A 107 -10.63 -3.73 6.19
C ALA A 107 -10.55 -5.04 7.00
N TYR A 108 -11.34 -6.05 6.61
CA TYR A 108 -11.31 -7.38 7.21
C TYR A 108 -9.92 -8.04 7.08
N LEU A 109 -9.32 -8.01 5.88
CA LEU A 109 -7.99 -8.60 5.66
C LEU A 109 -6.91 -7.86 6.44
N LEU A 110 -7.00 -6.54 6.55
CA LEU A 110 -6.09 -5.73 7.35
C LEU A 110 -6.15 -6.14 8.82
N GLU A 111 -7.34 -6.30 9.39
CA GLU A 111 -7.56 -6.76 10.76
C GLU A 111 -6.99 -8.18 10.95
N LYS A 112 -7.34 -9.11 10.06
CA LYS A 112 -6.88 -10.50 10.06
C LYS A 112 -5.36 -10.62 10.10
N TYR A 113 -4.65 -9.78 9.34
CA TYR A 113 -3.19 -9.84 9.20
C TYR A 113 -2.43 -8.78 9.99
N ALA A 114 -3.10 -7.91 10.75
CA ALA A 114 -2.48 -6.79 11.46
C ALA A 114 -1.31 -7.24 12.35
N LYS A 115 -1.51 -8.26 13.18
CA LYS A 115 -0.47 -8.82 14.05
C LYS A 115 0.69 -9.39 13.25
N PHE A 116 0.41 -10.26 12.28
CA PHE A 116 1.45 -10.85 11.43
C PHE A 116 2.26 -9.78 10.69
N LEU A 117 1.62 -8.75 10.17
CA LEU A 117 2.28 -7.66 9.46
C LEU A 117 3.14 -6.78 10.38
N ALA A 118 2.73 -6.60 11.64
CA ALA A 118 3.52 -5.88 12.62
C ALA A 118 4.76 -6.69 13.04
N ASP A 119 4.58 -7.98 13.33
CA ASP A 119 5.63 -8.85 13.88
C ASP A 119 6.64 -9.30 12.83
N SER A 120 6.23 -9.44 11.57
CA SER A 120 7.05 -9.99 10.47
C SER A 120 7.94 -8.97 9.77
N ARG A 121 7.94 -7.70 10.20
CA ARG A 121 8.80 -6.71 9.58
C ARG A 121 10.26 -6.97 9.98
N PRO A 122 11.19 -7.13 9.00
CA PRO A 122 12.60 -7.30 9.32
C PRO A 122 13.11 -6.12 10.14
N SER A 123 13.77 -6.39 11.25
CA SER A 123 14.54 -5.37 11.95
C SER A 123 15.53 -4.78 10.95
N LYS A 124 15.59 -3.45 10.84
CA LYS A 124 16.59 -2.80 9.98
C LYS A 124 17.97 -3.10 10.55
N CYS A 125 18.66 -4.05 9.93
CA CYS A 125 20.06 -4.27 10.20
C CYS A 125 20.86 -3.18 9.46
N TYR A 126 21.32 -2.17 10.16
CA TYR A 126 22.21 -1.17 9.61
C TYR A 126 23.65 -1.53 10.06
N LYS A 127 24.51 -1.91 9.11
CA LYS A 127 25.93 -2.26 9.36
C LYS A 127 26.14 -3.33 10.46
N GLY A 128 25.28 -4.36 10.53
CA GLY A 128 25.43 -5.43 11.50
C GLY A 128 24.94 -5.12 12.93
N GLN A 129 24.37 -3.95 13.16
CA GLN A 129 23.73 -3.61 14.44
C GLN A 129 22.21 -3.75 14.31
N THR A 130 21.59 -4.48 15.18
CA THR A 130 20.13 -4.52 15.35
C THR A 130 19.69 -3.16 15.89
N HIS A 131 18.90 -2.43 15.11
CA HIS A 131 18.27 -1.21 15.58
C HIS A 131 17.13 -1.56 16.53
N GLU A 132 17.25 -1.24 17.80
CA GLU A 132 16.11 -1.30 18.71
C GLU A 132 15.14 -0.15 18.37
N PRO A 133 13.86 -0.49 18.10
CA PRO A 133 12.87 0.53 17.74
C PRO A 133 12.63 1.46 18.93
N LYS A 134 12.71 2.77 18.70
CA LYS A 134 12.34 3.78 19.69
C LYS A 134 10.84 3.70 20.00
N ASP A 135 10.42 4.13 21.17
CA ASP A 135 9.02 4.01 21.60
C ASP A 135 8.05 4.72 20.64
N TRP A 136 8.40 5.88 20.12
CA TRP A 136 7.57 6.58 19.12
C TRP A 136 7.44 5.82 17.78
N GLU A 137 8.39 4.94 17.42
CA GLU A 137 8.28 4.13 16.19
C GLU A 137 7.14 3.12 16.26
N LYS A 138 6.81 2.61 17.44
CA LYS A 138 5.76 1.58 17.63
C LYS A 138 4.38 2.10 17.21
N LEU A 139 4.13 3.39 17.44
CA LEU A 139 2.87 4.08 17.13
C LEU A 139 3.09 5.22 16.12
N LEU A 140 4.08 5.07 15.23
CA LEU A 140 4.32 6.02 14.15
C LEU A 140 3.36 5.75 12.98
N TYR A 141 2.61 6.77 12.62
CA TYR A 141 1.72 6.82 11.46
C TYR A 141 2.21 7.86 10.47
N MET A 142 2.01 7.59 9.20
CA MET A 142 2.29 8.53 8.11
C MET A 142 1.01 8.79 7.34
N MET A 143 0.79 10.03 6.95
CA MET A 143 -0.36 10.43 6.16
C MET A 143 0.11 11.16 4.91
N ASP A 144 -0.42 10.74 3.76
CA ASP A 144 -0.19 11.39 2.47
C ASP A 144 -1.31 11.04 1.48
N SER A 145 -1.28 11.67 0.32
CA SER A 145 -2.18 11.36 -0.79
C SER A 145 -1.41 11.14 -2.08
N THR A 146 -1.94 10.27 -2.92
CA THR A 146 -1.45 10.13 -4.29
C THR A 146 -2.58 10.30 -5.28
N THR A 147 -2.28 10.90 -6.43
CA THR A 147 -3.24 11.05 -7.52
C THR A 147 -3.07 9.91 -8.52
N ILE A 148 -4.17 9.25 -8.84
CA ILE A 148 -4.30 8.35 -9.97
C ILE A 148 -4.88 9.18 -11.11
N THR A 149 -4.10 9.36 -12.18
CA THR A 149 -4.52 10.11 -13.37
C THR A 149 -5.48 9.26 -14.18
N LEU A 150 -6.63 9.81 -14.53
CA LEU A 150 -7.65 9.17 -15.36
C LEU A 150 -7.69 9.84 -16.75
N PHE A 151 -8.31 9.17 -17.72
CA PHE A 151 -8.54 9.75 -19.03
C PHE A 151 -9.39 11.01 -18.96
N ASP A 152 -9.23 11.91 -19.91
CA ASP A 152 -9.79 13.28 -19.91
C ASP A 152 -11.31 13.35 -19.71
N ASN A 153 -12.05 12.27 -19.96
CA ASN A 153 -13.51 12.21 -19.87
C ASN A 153 -14.06 11.66 -18.55
N ILE A 154 -13.21 11.11 -17.68
CA ILE A 154 -13.61 10.45 -16.43
C ILE A 154 -13.30 11.37 -15.26
N LEU A 155 -14.28 11.59 -14.38
CA LEU A 155 -14.18 12.51 -13.23
C LEU A 155 -13.76 13.94 -13.67
N LYS A 156 -14.48 14.49 -14.67
CA LYS A 156 -14.27 15.86 -15.12
C LYS A 156 -14.43 16.86 -13.98
N GLY A 157 -13.44 17.68 -13.81
CA GLY A 157 -13.58 18.88 -12.99
C GLY A 157 -12.43 19.16 -12.04
N VAL A 158 -11.40 18.31 -11.95
CA VAL A 158 -10.59 18.35 -10.78
C VAL A 158 -9.09 18.12 -10.92
N GLY A 159 -8.54 18.24 -12.07
CA GLY A 159 -7.09 18.28 -12.23
C GLY A 159 -6.67 19.57 -12.90
N ARG A 160 -5.94 20.45 -12.24
CA ARG A 160 -5.22 21.51 -12.94
C ARG A 160 -4.04 20.91 -13.66
N HIS A 161 -4.02 20.99 -14.96
CA HIS A 161 -2.77 20.87 -15.69
C HIS A 161 -2.09 22.26 -15.71
N PRO A 162 -0.92 22.42 -15.07
CA PRO A 162 -0.33 23.76 -14.88
C PRO A 162 0.07 24.46 -16.17
N LYS A 163 0.28 23.73 -17.26
CA LYS A 163 0.84 24.28 -18.51
C LYS A 163 -0.06 24.25 -19.74
N SER A 164 -1.11 23.45 -19.78
CA SER A 164 -1.95 23.31 -20.98
C SER A 164 -3.41 23.73 -20.81
N GLY A 165 -3.83 24.17 -19.63
CA GLY A 165 -5.21 24.60 -19.36
C GLY A 165 -6.29 23.51 -19.47
N LYS A 166 -5.97 22.30 -19.94
CA LYS A 166 -6.92 21.18 -20.07
C LYS A 166 -7.15 20.53 -18.71
N LYS A 167 -8.40 20.44 -18.31
CA LYS A 167 -8.81 19.72 -17.09
C LYS A 167 -8.65 18.21 -17.33
N LYS A 168 -7.71 17.57 -16.64
CA LYS A 168 -7.60 16.11 -16.60
C LYS A 168 -8.42 15.56 -15.45
N GLY A 169 -9.14 14.46 -15.70
CA GLY A 169 -9.78 13.69 -14.66
C GLY A 169 -8.73 13.05 -13.73
N GLY A 170 -9.05 12.90 -12.47
CA GLY A 170 -8.16 12.25 -11.51
C GLY A 170 -8.90 11.83 -10.24
N MET A 171 -8.49 10.71 -9.68
CA MET A 171 -8.90 10.25 -8.38
C MET A 171 -7.72 10.38 -7.41
N LYS A 172 -8.00 10.90 -6.23
CA LYS A 172 -7.02 11.01 -5.16
C LYS A 172 -7.24 9.89 -4.14
N VAL A 173 -6.18 9.19 -3.84
CA VAL A 173 -6.14 8.15 -2.80
C VAL A 173 -5.43 8.75 -1.61
N HIS A 174 -6.19 9.08 -0.58
CA HIS A 174 -5.66 9.52 0.71
C HIS A 174 -5.41 8.30 1.57
N THR A 175 -4.28 8.28 2.24
CA THR A 175 -3.83 7.10 2.97
C THR A 175 -3.22 7.48 4.31
N VAL A 176 -3.59 6.73 5.35
CA VAL A 176 -2.83 6.67 6.60
C VAL A 176 -2.21 5.28 6.71
N MET A 177 -0.92 5.23 6.95
CA MET A 177 -0.14 3.99 7.06
C MET A 177 0.60 3.95 8.38
N LYS A 178 0.48 2.86 9.14
CA LYS A 178 1.32 2.62 10.30
C LYS A 178 2.69 2.14 9.85
N TYR A 179 3.76 2.75 10.36
CA TYR A 179 5.14 2.50 9.89
C TYR A 179 5.52 1.02 9.92
N HIS A 180 5.30 0.32 11.03
CA HIS A 180 5.65 -1.10 11.17
C HIS A 180 4.79 -2.04 10.33
N VAL A 181 3.53 -1.69 10.07
CA VAL A 181 2.62 -2.52 9.26
C VAL A 181 2.99 -2.44 7.77
N GLY A 182 3.29 -1.24 7.28
CA GLY A 182 3.78 -1.01 5.92
C GLY A 182 2.73 -1.16 4.81
N VAL A 183 1.44 -1.24 5.17
CA VAL A 183 0.29 -1.19 4.25
C VAL A 183 -0.68 -0.12 4.69
N PRO A 184 -1.54 0.40 3.79
CA PRO A 184 -2.57 1.38 4.15
C PRO A 184 -3.48 0.87 5.28
N MET A 185 -3.70 1.67 6.31
CA MET A 185 -4.66 1.36 7.38
C MET A 185 -5.97 2.11 7.18
N VAL A 186 -5.90 3.36 6.73
CA VAL A 186 -7.06 4.17 6.36
C VAL A 186 -6.88 4.59 4.91
N VAL A 187 -7.90 4.37 4.11
CA VAL A 187 -7.92 4.77 2.70
C VAL A 187 -9.21 5.50 2.40
N GLN A 188 -9.09 6.70 1.84
CA GLN A 188 -10.22 7.47 1.35
C GLN A 188 -10.02 7.82 -0.11
N LEU A 189 -11.00 7.47 -0.94
CA LEU A 189 -11.00 7.76 -2.37
C LEU A 189 -11.83 9.02 -2.61
N THR A 190 -11.21 10.05 -3.19
CA THR A 190 -11.88 11.31 -3.50
C THR A 190 -11.56 11.77 -4.92
N SER A 191 -12.33 12.73 -5.41
CA SER A 191 -11.93 13.42 -6.64
C SER A 191 -10.63 14.19 -6.41
N ALA A 192 -9.75 14.28 -7.42
CA ALA A 192 -8.46 14.97 -7.31
C ALA A 192 -8.56 16.48 -6.95
N ALA A 193 -9.77 17.13 -6.98
CA ALA A 193 -10.05 18.50 -6.51
C ALA A 193 -10.14 18.64 -5.01
N LYS A 194 -10.47 17.57 -4.31
CA LYS A 194 -10.64 17.69 -2.87
C LYS A 194 -9.27 17.98 -2.22
N HIS A 195 -9.20 19.01 -1.40
CA HIS A 195 -7.96 19.39 -0.74
C HIS A 195 -7.55 18.35 0.31
N ASP A 196 -6.25 18.15 0.47
CA ASP A 196 -5.68 17.11 1.34
C ASP A 196 -6.08 17.25 2.82
N HIS A 197 -6.23 18.49 3.32
CA HIS A 197 -6.55 18.75 4.73
C HIS A 197 -7.91 18.18 5.19
N TYR A 198 -8.84 17.84 4.25
CA TYR A 198 -10.12 17.23 4.64
C TYR A 198 -9.95 15.85 5.27
N LEU A 199 -8.95 15.07 4.85
CA LEU A 199 -8.70 13.77 5.47
C LEU A 199 -8.33 13.90 6.94
N LEU A 200 -7.53 14.92 7.30
CA LEU A 200 -7.06 15.09 8.68
C LEU A 200 -8.22 15.20 9.68
N LYS A 201 -9.38 15.73 9.26
CA LYS A 201 -10.59 15.82 10.09
C LYS A 201 -11.21 14.47 10.43
N GLU A 202 -11.02 13.47 9.56
CA GLU A 202 -11.63 12.16 9.67
C GLU A 202 -10.68 11.12 10.30
N VAL A 203 -9.40 11.50 10.49
CA VAL A 203 -8.39 10.60 11.05
C VAL A 203 -8.41 10.69 12.57
N HIS A 204 -8.72 9.57 13.21
CA HIS A 204 -8.60 9.37 14.65
C HIS A 204 -7.56 8.28 14.91
N LEU A 205 -6.56 8.57 15.71
CA LEU A 205 -5.47 7.66 16.05
C LEU A 205 -5.50 7.34 17.54
N PRO A 206 -4.95 6.20 17.95
CA PRO A 206 -4.78 5.90 19.36
C PRO A 206 -3.98 7.00 20.07
N LYS A 207 -4.30 7.23 21.33
CA LYS A 207 -3.50 8.11 22.19
C LYS A 207 -2.02 7.69 22.16
N ASP A 208 -1.13 8.64 22.34
CA ASP A 208 0.33 8.49 22.30
C ASP A 208 0.90 8.10 20.92
N SER A 209 0.06 8.16 19.86
CA SER A 209 0.51 8.02 18.48
C SER A 209 1.28 9.24 18.01
N THR A 210 2.20 9.01 17.07
CA THR A 210 2.89 10.08 16.33
C THR A 210 2.48 10.06 14.87
N LEU A 211 1.99 11.18 14.34
CA LEU A 211 1.54 11.34 12.96
C LEU A 211 2.51 12.22 12.17
N ALA A 212 3.23 11.63 11.22
CA ALA A 212 4.06 12.36 10.28
C ALA A 212 3.27 12.67 9.00
N MET A 213 3.23 13.95 8.58
CA MET A 213 2.47 14.38 7.41
C MET A 213 3.17 15.47 6.61
N ASP A 214 2.79 15.63 5.34
CA ASP A 214 3.31 16.73 4.52
C ASP A 214 2.66 18.07 4.90
N ARG A 215 3.35 19.16 4.55
CA ARG A 215 2.85 20.55 4.79
C ARG A 215 1.49 20.83 4.15
N GLY A 216 1.06 20.03 3.18
CA GLY A 216 -0.28 20.12 2.57
C GLY A 216 -1.41 20.00 3.59
N TYR A 217 -1.17 19.24 4.65
CA TYR A 217 -2.13 18.94 5.72
C TYR A 217 -2.15 19.96 6.87
N VAL A 218 -1.32 21.01 6.83
CA VAL A 218 -1.25 22.00 7.91
C VAL A 218 -2.58 22.71 8.08
N ASP A 219 -3.23 22.44 9.23
CA ASP A 219 -4.47 23.04 9.70
C ASP A 219 -4.41 23.16 11.23
N ILE A 220 -4.34 24.41 11.73
CA ILE A 220 -4.12 24.69 13.16
C ILE A 220 -5.26 24.18 14.04
N ALA A 221 -6.51 24.22 13.56
CA ALA A 221 -7.64 23.69 14.32
C ALA A 221 -7.54 22.17 14.50
N GLN A 222 -7.08 21.47 13.44
CA GLN A 222 -6.87 20.04 13.53
C GLN A 222 -5.65 19.69 14.39
N PHE A 223 -4.63 20.52 14.41
CA PHE A 223 -3.47 20.35 15.29
C PHE A 223 -3.85 20.48 16.76
N GLN A 224 -4.73 21.41 17.08
CA GLN A 224 -5.28 21.54 18.44
C GLN A 224 -6.07 20.28 18.81
N ARG A 225 -6.96 19.78 17.93
CA ARG A 225 -7.71 18.53 18.14
C ARG A 225 -6.78 17.34 18.39
N LEU A 226 -5.75 17.16 17.55
CA LEU A 226 -4.77 16.07 17.73
C LEU A 226 -4.08 16.18 19.09
N THR A 227 -3.74 17.39 19.52
CA THR A 227 -3.12 17.63 20.84
C THR A 227 -4.07 17.26 21.98
N GLU A 228 -5.35 17.61 21.87
CA GLU A 228 -6.39 17.25 22.84
C GLU A 228 -6.66 15.74 22.88
N GLU A 229 -6.56 15.05 21.74
CA GLU A 229 -6.66 13.59 21.63
C GLU A 229 -5.38 12.86 22.11
N GLY A 230 -4.32 13.60 22.51
CA GLY A 230 -3.04 13.02 22.93
C GLY A 230 -2.23 12.43 21.79
N VAL A 231 -2.42 12.94 20.57
CA VAL A 231 -1.69 12.52 19.35
C VAL A 231 -0.60 13.54 19.04
N CYS A 232 0.65 13.09 18.96
CA CYS A 232 1.75 13.91 18.50
C CYS A 232 1.70 14.06 16.98
N TYR A 233 2.04 15.22 16.46
CA TYR A 233 2.24 15.40 15.02
C TYR A 233 3.63 15.94 14.70
N VAL A 234 4.15 15.59 13.52
CA VAL A 234 5.37 16.17 12.96
C VAL A 234 5.11 16.50 11.48
N THR A 235 5.31 17.77 11.12
CA THR A 235 5.10 18.24 9.76
C THR A 235 6.10 19.33 9.38
N LYS A 236 6.27 19.56 8.07
CA LYS A 236 7.00 20.72 7.58
C LYS A 236 6.14 21.97 7.65
N MET A 237 6.67 23.04 8.20
CA MET A 237 5.96 24.32 8.35
C MET A 237 5.74 24.99 7.01
N LYS A 238 4.55 25.59 6.80
CA LYS A 238 4.28 26.49 5.66
C LYS A 238 4.91 27.85 5.90
N LYS A 239 5.52 28.45 4.87
CA LYS A 239 6.19 29.76 4.98
C LYS A 239 5.28 30.93 5.34
N ASN A 240 3.99 30.83 5.02
CA ASN A 240 3.02 31.90 5.19
C ASN A 240 2.20 31.80 6.50
N LEU A 241 2.58 30.93 7.43
CA LEU A 241 1.93 30.85 8.73
C LEU A 241 2.36 32.03 9.60
N LYS A 242 1.38 32.74 10.16
CA LYS A 242 1.59 33.79 11.17
C LYS A 242 1.62 33.13 12.54
N TYR A 243 2.62 33.43 13.35
CA TYR A 243 2.81 32.93 14.71
C TYR A 243 3.55 33.95 15.56
N GLU A 244 3.42 33.83 16.85
CA GLU A 244 4.17 34.54 17.86
C GLU A 244 5.25 33.61 18.42
N VAL A 245 6.47 34.10 18.61
CA VAL A 245 7.54 33.38 19.29
C VAL A 245 7.47 33.67 20.78
N LEU A 246 7.26 32.64 21.57
CA LEU A 246 7.21 32.74 23.02
C LEU A 246 8.60 32.55 23.65
N GLU A 247 9.33 31.56 23.16
CA GLU A 247 10.67 31.20 23.60
C GLU A 247 11.53 30.84 22.40
N SER A 248 12.83 31.12 22.47
CA SER A 248 13.77 30.78 21.38
C SER A 248 15.13 30.43 21.94
N VAL A 249 15.66 29.29 21.55
CA VAL A 249 17.00 28.82 21.89
C VAL A 249 17.76 28.47 20.61
N THR A 250 18.99 28.98 20.49
CA THR A 250 19.85 28.67 19.34
C THR A 250 20.98 27.76 19.79
N TYR A 251 21.14 26.67 19.10
CA TYR A 251 22.19 25.68 19.37
C TYR A 251 23.30 25.77 18.34
N VAL A 252 24.55 25.69 18.82
CA VAL A 252 25.75 25.74 18.00
C VAL A 252 26.59 24.49 18.22
N ASN A 253 27.37 24.10 17.22
CA ASN A 253 28.36 23.03 17.35
C ASN A 253 29.66 23.54 17.99
N ALA A 254 30.64 22.65 18.15
CA ALA A 254 31.96 22.99 18.70
C ALA A 254 32.75 24.06 17.88
N GLU A 255 32.39 24.23 16.61
CA GLU A 255 32.98 25.22 15.69
C GLU A 255 32.23 26.56 15.69
N GLY A 256 31.20 26.73 16.52
CA GLY A 256 30.37 27.92 16.60
C GLY A 256 29.30 28.05 15.49
N LEU A 257 29.11 27.02 14.65
CA LEU A 257 28.08 27.03 13.61
C LEU A 257 26.73 26.67 14.18
N VAL A 258 25.69 27.41 13.78
CA VAL A 258 24.30 27.12 14.21
C VAL A 258 23.85 25.77 13.62
N THR A 259 23.49 24.84 14.48
CA THR A 259 22.96 23.52 14.12
C THR A 259 21.46 23.54 14.00
N HIS A 260 20.77 24.14 14.96
CA HIS A 260 19.32 24.30 14.94
C HIS A 260 18.86 25.45 15.84
N ILE A 261 17.67 25.94 15.54
CA ILE A 261 16.93 26.90 16.37
C ILE A 261 15.67 26.20 16.85
N ASP A 262 15.46 26.21 18.16
CA ASP A 262 14.30 25.60 18.81
C ASP A 262 13.43 26.68 19.43
N GLN A 263 12.16 26.72 19.06
CA GLN A 263 11.25 27.78 19.45
C GLN A 263 9.93 27.20 19.93
N LYS A 264 9.43 27.74 21.03
CA LYS A 264 8.03 27.62 21.43
C LYS A 264 7.25 28.75 20.72
N VAL A 265 6.23 28.38 19.96
CA VAL A 265 5.44 29.30 19.15
C VAL A 265 3.96 29.18 19.44
N ARG A 266 3.23 30.27 19.28
CA ARG A 266 1.78 30.35 19.47
C ARG A 266 1.11 30.77 18.17
N PHE A 267 0.08 30.02 17.78
CA PHE A 267 -0.83 30.34 16.69
C PHE A 267 -2.15 30.83 17.28
N THR A 268 -2.60 32.01 16.84
CA THR A 268 -3.90 32.57 17.24
C THR A 268 -4.77 32.74 16.02
N ARG A 269 -5.98 32.18 16.05
CA ARG A 269 -6.98 32.31 14.99
C ARG A 269 -8.37 32.51 15.61
N GLY A 270 -8.78 33.77 15.78
CA GLY A 270 -9.97 34.10 16.59
C GLY A 270 -9.79 33.63 18.02
N GLU A 271 -10.70 32.81 18.52
CA GLU A 271 -10.63 32.23 19.89
C GLU A 271 -9.70 31.03 19.98
N LEU A 272 -9.29 30.44 18.81
CA LEU A 272 -8.40 29.30 18.80
C LEU A 272 -6.97 29.71 19.11
N ILE A 273 -6.39 29.12 20.17
CA ILE A 273 -4.99 29.27 20.56
C ILE A 273 -4.36 27.89 20.52
N HIS A 274 -3.26 27.75 19.78
CA HIS A 274 -2.49 26.52 19.71
C HIS A 274 -1.01 26.80 19.91
N GLU A 275 -0.41 26.13 20.89
CA GLU A 275 1.03 26.20 21.14
C GLU A 275 1.73 25.00 20.51
N ALA A 276 2.85 25.26 19.85
CA ALA A 276 3.64 24.25 19.19
C ALA A 276 5.14 24.53 19.29
N ARG A 277 5.94 23.52 19.04
CA ARG A 277 7.39 23.61 18.93
C ARG A 277 7.77 23.72 17.47
N ARG A 278 8.52 24.77 17.14
CA ARG A 278 9.09 25.03 15.82
C ARG A 278 10.57 24.77 15.88
N VAL A 279 11.06 23.82 15.08
CA VAL A 279 12.48 23.47 15.00
C VAL A 279 12.99 23.79 13.60
N GLU A 280 14.00 24.66 13.51
CA GLU A 280 14.68 24.98 12.26
C GLU A 280 16.06 24.32 12.26
N ILE A 281 16.28 23.38 11.37
CA ILE A 281 17.50 22.55 11.29
C ILE A 281 18.33 23.02 10.12
N PHE A 282 19.58 23.33 10.38
CA PHE A 282 20.55 23.74 9.37
C PHE A 282 21.42 22.55 8.94
N TYR A 283 21.70 22.46 7.67
CA TYR A 283 22.53 21.43 7.07
C TYR A 283 23.64 22.10 6.27
N GLU A 284 24.84 21.55 6.26
CA GLU A 284 25.99 22.11 5.56
C GLU A 284 25.75 22.32 4.06
N THR A 285 25.09 21.36 3.41
CA THR A 285 24.93 21.32 1.94
C THR A 285 23.49 21.52 1.45
N LYS A 286 22.51 21.67 2.37
CA LYS A 286 21.09 21.75 2.02
C LYS A 286 20.43 22.97 2.63
N LYS A 287 19.32 23.41 2.03
CA LYS A 287 18.50 24.47 2.62
C LYS A 287 17.96 24.04 3.99
N PRO A 288 17.85 24.97 4.95
CA PRO A 288 17.26 24.70 6.24
C PRO A 288 15.85 24.10 6.13
N VAL A 289 15.53 23.21 7.06
CA VAL A 289 14.21 22.58 7.16
C VAL A 289 13.54 23.06 8.43
N VAL A 290 12.33 23.61 8.29
CA VAL A 290 11.53 24.05 9.43
C VAL A 290 10.43 23.01 9.68
N LEU A 291 10.49 22.37 10.83
CA LEU A 291 9.52 21.37 11.30
C LEU A 291 8.66 21.96 12.41
N LEU A 292 7.43 21.49 12.49
CA LEU A 292 6.44 21.87 13.48
C LEU A 292 5.89 20.61 14.16
N THR A 293 5.82 20.63 15.49
CA THR A 293 5.30 19.54 16.31
C THR A 293 4.63 20.09 17.58
N ASN A 294 3.72 19.32 18.19
CA ASN A 294 3.19 19.59 19.53
C ASN A 294 3.95 18.82 20.63
N ASN A 295 5.01 18.11 20.27
CA ASN A 295 5.82 17.38 21.25
C ASN A 295 7.07 18.20 21.62
N PHE A 296 7.21 18.49 22.92
CA PHE A 296 8.31 19.26 23.48
C PHE A 296 9.43 18.38 24.07
N GLU A 297 9.22 17.05 24.14
CA GLU A 297 10.15 16.10 24.76
C GLU A 297 11.07 15.41 23.73
N PHE A 298 10.62 15.26 22.46
CA PHE A 298 11.43 14.64 21.41
C PHE A 298 12.74 15.40 21.20
N THR A 299 13.81 14.66 20.97
CA THR A 299 15.05 15.28 20.50
C THR A 299 14.87 15.84 19.08
N VAL A 300 15.73 16.78 18.68
CA VAL A 300 15.68 17.35 17.33
C VAL A 300 15.97 16.28 16.27
N GLU A 301 16.82 15.32 16.62
CA GLU A 301 17.14 14.15 15.80
C GLU A 301 15.90 13.25 15.61
N ASP A 302 15.10 13.02 16.66
CA ASP A 302 13.86 12.26 16.58
C ASP A 302 12.85 12.95 15.67
N ILE A 303 12.65 14.25 15.84
CA ILE A 303 11.73 15.05 15.01
C ILE A 303 12.16 14.98 13.52
N ALA A 304 13.46 15.11 13.25
CA ALA A 304 14.00 15.02 11.90
C ALA A 304 13.82 13.61 11.32
N GLU A 305 14.07 12.58 12.11
CA GLU A 305 13.90 11.19 11.70
C GLU A 305 12.43 10.83 11.45
N ILE A 306 11.52 11.18 12.34
CA ILE A 306 10.08 11.00 12.16
C ILE A 306 9.62 11.62 10.83
N TYR A 307 10.04 12.87 10.56
CA TYR A 307 9.70 13.52 9.30
C TYR A 307 10.33 12.82 8.09
N ARG A 308 11.56 12.34 8.21
CA ARG A 308 12.25 11.57 7.16
C ARG A 308 11.53 10.25 6.86
N LEU A 309 11.06 9.55 7.89
CA LEU A 309 10.36 8.28 7.74
C LEU A 309 9.02 8.41 7.00
N ARG A 310 8.43 9.61 6.95
CA ARG A 310 7.23 9.90 6.13
C ARG A 310 7.39 9.44 4.68
N TRP A 311 8.61 9.45 4.14
CA TRP A 311 8.88 8.98 2.77
C TRP A 311 8.53 7.51 2.53
N ALA A 312 8.31 6.73 3.57
CA ALA A 312 7.88 5.34 3.42
C ALA A 312 6.51 5.21 2.73
N ILE A 313 5.61 6.20 2.91
CA ILE A 313 4.31 6.21 2.23
C ILE A 313 4.44 6.53 0.73
N GLU A 314 5.40 7.38 0.35
CA GLU A 314 5.70 7.65 -1.07
C GLU A 314 6.30 6.40 -1.74
N SER A 315 7.11 5.64 -1.01
CA SER A 315 7.65 4.35 -1.47
C SER A 315 6.53 3.31 -1.68
N LEU A 316 5.52 3.29 -0.81
CA LEU A 316 4.32 2.47 -0.99
C LEU A 316 3.56 2.86 -2.27
N TYR A 317 3.34 4.15 -2.50
CA TYR A 317 2.67 4.60 -3.72
C TYR A 317 3.45 4.25 -4.99
N LYS A 318 4.77 4.37 -4.95
CA LYS A 318 5.64 3.93 -6.04
C LYS A 318 5.50 2.43 -6.27
N GLN A 319 5.52 1.63 -5.21
CA GLN A 319 5.31 0.18 -5.25
C GLN A 319 3.97 -0.19 -5.90
N LEU A 320 2.87 0.45 -5.49
CA LEU A 320 1.54 0.21 -6.06
C LEU A 320 1.51 0.53 -7.56
N LYS A 321 2.00 1.71 -7.96
CA LYS A 321 1.99 2.16 -9.35
C LYS A 321 2.90 1.36 -10.27
N GLN A 322 4.00 0.81 -9.76
CA GLN A 322 4.94 0.02 -10.55
C GLN A 322 4.52 -1.44 -10.73
N ASN A 323 3.83 -2.01 -9.74
CA ASN A 323 3.57 -3.45 -9.73
C ASN A 323 2.14 -3.82 -10.13
N PHE A 324 1.20 -2.86 -10.17
CA PHE A 324 -0.20 -3.13 -10.47
C PHE A 324 -0.76 -2.18 -11.55
N PRO A 325 -1.76 -2.63 -12.35
CA PRO A 325 -2.33 -1.84 -13.43
C PRO A 325 -3.24 -0.73 -12.88
N LEU A 326 -2.65 0.44 -12.62
CA LEU A 326 -3.37 1.68 -12.21
C LEU A 326 -3.40 2.74 -13.32
N TYR A 327 -3.04 2.36 -14.54
CA TYR A 327 -3.08 3.20 -15.74
C TYR A 327 -4.28 2.88 -16.63
N PHE A 328 -4.72 1.62 -16.62
CA PHE A 328 -5.87 1.14 -17.37
C PHE A 328 -6.94 0.65 -16.39
N PHE A 329 -8.19 0.98 -16.68
CA PHE A 329 -9.30 0.61 -15.80
C PHE A 329 -10.29 -0.29 -16.51
N TYR A 330 -10.85 -1.23 -15.77
CA TYR A 330 -11.83 -2.21 -16.23
C TYR A 330 -13.24 -1.64 -16.36
N GLY A 331 -13.38 -0.33 -16.37
CA GLY A 331 -14.62 0.40 -16.58
C GLY A 331 -14.43 1.91 -16.38
N ASP A 332 -15.35 2.69 -16.95
CA ASP A 332 -15.29 4.14 -16.98
C ASP A 332 -16.09 4.81 -15.87
N SER A 333 -16.90 4.04 -15.14
CA SER A 333 -17.66 4.56 -14.02
C SER A 333 -16.77 4.83 -12.81
N VAL A 334 -17.11 5.83 -12.01
CA VAL A 334 -16.41 6.12 -10.74
C VAL A 334 -16.32 4.88 -9.87
N ASN A 335 -17.43 4.13 -9.77
CA ASN A 335 -17.50 2.90 -8.99
C ASN A 335 -16.52 1.83 -9.51
N ALA A 336 -16.43 1.61 -10.83
CA ALA A 336 -15.50 0.64 -11.41
C ALA A 336 -14.03 0.98 -11.11
N ILE A 337 -13.68 2.26 -11.17
CA ILE A 337 -12.33 2.75 -10.86
C ILE A 337 -12.01 2.56 -9.37
N GLN A 338 -12.97 2.85 -8.50
CA GLN A 338 -12.84 2.63 -7.05
C GLN A 338 -12.70 1.14 -6.73
N ILE A 339 -13.51 0.27 -7.35
CA ILE A 339 -13.40 -1.18 -7.21
C ILE A 339 -12.00 -1.64 -7.58
N GLN A 340 -11.49 -1.25 -8.76
CA GLN A 340 -10.15 -1.66 -9.19
C GLN A 340 -9.07 -1.17 -8.22
N THR A 341 -9.19 0.04 -7.72
CA THR A 341 -8.27 0.59 -6.71
C THR A 341 -8.29 -0.25 -5.43
N TRP A 342 -9.46 -0.61 -4.92
CA TRP A 342 -9.57 -1.50 -3.76
C TRP A 342 -8.98 -2.89 -4.03
N VAL A 343 -9.23 -3.46 -5.21
CA VAL A 343 -8.65 -4.77 -5.56
C VAL A 343 -7.12 -4.71 -5.66
N VAL A 344 -6.55 -3.60 -6.15
CA VAL A 344 -5.10 -3.37 -6.12
C VAL A 344 -4.56 -3.30 -4.69
N LEU A 345 -5.26 -2.63 -3.77
CA LEU A 345 -4.88 -2.58 -2.36
C LEU A 345 -4.96 -3.96 -1.70
N ILE A 346 -6.01 -4.73 -2.01
CA ILE A 346 -6.16 -6.13 -1.56
C ILE A 346 -5.00 -6.98 -2.12
N ALA A 347 -4.69 -6.89 -3.41
CA ALA A 347 -3.58 -7.61 -4.02
C ALA A 347 -2.24 -7.25 -3.35
N ASN A 348 -1.98 -5.95 -3.13
CA ASN A 348 -0.78 -5.49 -2.42
C ASN A 348 -0.68 -6.07 -1.00
N LEU A 349 -1.78 -6.10 -0.24
CA LEU A 349 -1.83 -6.68 1.10
C LEU A 349 -1.52 -8.19 1.05
N LEU A 350 -2.19 -8.94 0.18
CA LEU A 350 -1.98 -10.39 0.05
C LEU A 350 -0.55 -10.72 -0.37
N ILE A 351 0.02 -10.00 -1.34
CA ILE A 351 1.41 -10.19 -1.77
C ILE A 351 2.38 -9.77 -0.65
N THR A 352 2.06 -8.74 0.14
CA THR A 352 2.89 -8.37 1.31
C THR A 352 2.90 -9.49 2.34
N VAL A 353 1.75 -10.09 2.66
CA VAL A 353 1.66 -11.25 3.56
C VAL A 353 2.49 -12.41 3.00
N LEU A 354 2.31 -12.74 1.72
CA LEU A 354 3.07 -13.79 1.05
C LEU A 354 4.58 -13.53 1.08
N SER A 355 5.00 -12.31 0.73
CA SER A 355 6.41 -11.90 0.73
C SER A 355 7.05 -12.03 2.11
N ARG A 356 6.33 -11.67 3.17
CA ARG A 356 6.82 -11.78 4.55
C ARG A 356 6.81 -13.21 5.10
N SER A 357 6.10 -14.13 4.44
CA SER A 357 6.13 -15.55 4.76
C SER A 357 7.34 -16.28 4.17
N ILE A 358 8.02 -15.65 3.18
CA ILE A 358 9.24 -16.19 2.56
C ILE A 358 10.43 -15.81 3.45
N LYS A 359 11.21 -16.78 3.90
CA LYS A 359 12.39 -16.56 4.75
C LYS A 359 13.56 -15.94 4.00
N ARG A 360 13.71 -16.28 2.71
CA ARG A 360 14.73 -15.69 1.85
C ARG A 360 14.40 -14.21 1.60
N HIS A 361 15.41 -13.35 1.70
CA HIS A 361 15.24 -11.93 1.36
C HIS A 361 14.94 -11.77 -0.14
N CYS A 362 13.74 -11.30 -0.44
CA CYS A 362 13.28 -10.98 -1.79
C CYS A 362 12.71 -9.57 -1.84
N ALA A 363 13.02 -8.84 -2.90
CA ALA A 363 12.34 -7.57 -3.14
C ALA A 363 10.86 -7.80 -3.46
N PHE A 364 9.97 -6.91 -3.00
CA PHE A 364 8.53 -7.02 -3.25
C PHE A 364 8.19 -7.21 -4.74
N SER A 365 8.85 -6.45 -5.62
CA SER A 365 8.66 -6.54 -7.06
C SER A 365 9.05 -7.91 -7.64
N GLN A 366 10.05 -8.58 -7.07
CA GLN A 366 10.41 -9.95 -7.46
C GLN A 366 9.28 -10.91 -7.12
N VAL A 367 8.71 -10.81 -5.91
CA VAL A 367 7.58 -11.66 -5.49
C VAL A 367 6.36 -11.43 -6.40
N VAL A 368 6.01 -10.16 -6.69
CA VAL A 368 4.91 -9.84 -7.62
C VAL A 368 5.17 -10.43 -9.01
N THR A 369 6.38 -10.28 -9.54
CA THR A 369 6.75 -10.81 -10.86
C THR A 369 6.64 -12.33 -10.89
N MET A 370 7.14 -13.02 -9.87
CA MET A 370 7.06 -14.47 -9.80
C MET A 370 5.63 -14.97 -9.64
N VAL A 371 4.81 -14.32 -8.80
CA VAL A 371 3.37 -14.61 -8.71
C VAL A 371 2.71 -14.46 -10.08
N ARG A 372 2.97 -13.36 -10.79
CA ARG A 372 2.40 -13.10 -12.12
C ARG A 372 2.78 -14.18 -13.15
N LEU A 373 4.06 -14.56 -13.20
CA LEU A 373 4.56 -15.57 -14.14
C LEU A 373 4.02 -16.96 -13.83
N MET A 374 3.98 -17.31 -12.54
CA MET A 374 3.65 -18.65 -12.08
C MET A 374 2.21 -18.81 -11.60
N LEU A 375 1.35 -17.80 -11.77
CA LEU A 375 0.03 -17.71 -11.14
C LEU A 375 -0.81 -18.98 -11.28
N MET A 376 -0.77 -19.60 -12.47
CA MET A 376 -1.53 -20.80 -12.80
C MET A 376 -0.67 -22.07 -12.87
N TYR A 377 0.58 -22.02 -12.39
CA TYR A 377 1.45 -23.20 -12.29
C TYR A 377 1.17 -23.97 -10.99
N TYR A 378 1.30 -25.29 -11.08
CA TYR A 378 1.15 -26.20 -9.95
C TYR A 378 2.49 -26.37 -9.24
N VAL A 379 2.83 -25.41 -8.40
CA VAL A 379 4.09 -25.37 -7.65
C VAL A 379 3.84 -24.84 -6.25
N ASP A 380 4.54 -25.33 -5.24
CA ASP A 380 4.57 -24.69 -3.94
C ASP A 380 5.35 -23.39 -4.03
N PHE A 381 4.63 -22.27 -4.00
CA PHE A 381 5.20 -20.95 -4.26
C PHE A 381 6.23 -20.54 -3.21
N ILE A 382 5.95 -20.79 -1.92
CA ILE A 382 6.88 -20.41 -0.84
C ILE A 382 8.14 -21.25 -0.93
N ALA A 383 8.01 -22.58 -1.03
CA ALA A 383 9.15 -23.47 -1.17
C ALA A 383 10.00 -23.17 -2.41
N PHE A 384 9.35 -22.81 -3.54
CA PHE A 384 10.03 -22.36 -4.74
C PHE A 384 10.80 -21.06 -4.52
N MET A 385 10.20 -20.06 -3.88
CA MET A 385 10.84 -18.77 -3.64
C MET A 385 12.01 -18.86 -2.64
N GLU A 386 11.98 -19.81 -1.73
CA GLU A 386 13.09 -20.07 -0.81
C GLU A 386 14.30 -20.69 -1.51
N ASN A 387 14.07 -21.52 -2.54
CA ASN A 387 15.14 -22.14 -3.32
C ASN A 387 14.78 -22.26 -4.82
N PRO A 388 14.75 -21.15 -5.57
CA PRO A 388 14.31 -21.14 -6.97
C PRO A 388 15.26 -21.90 -7.92
N GLU A 389 16.53 -22.10 -7.51
CA GLU A 389 17.55 -22.76 -8.33
C GLU A 389 17.48 -24.28 -8.20
N LYS A 390 16.78 -24.80 -7.19
CA LYS A 390 16.67 -26.24 -6.95
C LYS A 390 16.11 -26.99 -8.14
N THR A 391 15.08 -26.49 -8.79
CA THR A 391 14.48 -27.11 -9.96
C THR A 391 15.48 -27.23 -11.12
N TRP A 392 16.34 -26.23 -11.31
CA TRP A 392 17.39 -26.26 -12.31
C TRP A 392 18.50 -27.24 -11.97
N THR A 393 18.98 -27.24 -10.74
CA THR A 393 20.00 -28.19 -10.25
C THR A 393 19.51 -29.63 -10.33
N ASP A 394 18.26 -29.90 -9.95
CA ASP A 394 17.65 -31.23 -10.06
C ASP A 394 17.52 -31.66 -11.54
N PHE A 395 17.18 -30.73 -12.42
CA PHE A 395 17.12 -30.98 -13.88
C PHE A 395 18.50 -31.35 -14.44
N LEU A 396 19.54 -30.58 -14.09
CA LEU A 396 20.92 -30.86 -14.54
C LEU A 396 21.41 -32.22 -14.00
N ALA A 397 21.17 -32.52 -12.73
CA ALA A 397 21.55 -33.81 -12.14
C ALA A 397 20.89 -34.98 -12.85
N LYS A 398 19.59 -34.89 -13.19
CA LYS A 398 18.88 -35.91 -13.99
C LYS A 398 19.41 -36.04 -15.42
N LYS A 399 19.87 -34.94 -16.05
CA LYS A 399 20.46 -34.93 -17.35
C LYS A 399 21.82 -35.62 -17.37
N ILE A 400 22.66 -35.34 -16.36
CA ILE A 400 23.96 -36.00 -16.20
C ILE A 400 23.80 -37.50 -15.99
N GLN A 401 22.82 -37.93 -15.16
CA GLN A 401 22.55 -39.38 -14.96
C GLN A 401 22.03 -40.11 -16.19
N LYS A 402 21.43 -39.38 -17.15
CA LYS A 402 20.92 -39.96 -18.40
C LYS A 402 21.87 -39.80 -19.59
N ALA A 403 23.00 -39.15 -19.42
CA ALA A 403 24.01 -39.08 -20.49
C ALA A 403 24.55 -40.50 -20.73
N PRO A 404 24.60 -41.00 -22.00
CA PRO A 404 25.25 -42.23 -22.28
C PRO A 404 26.72 -42.13 -21.83
N PRO A 405 27.32 -43.22 -21.40
CA PRO A 405 28.75 -43.23 -21.08
C PRO A 405 29.53 -42.71 -22.31
N GLU A 406 30.51 -41.84 -22.05
CA GLU A 406 31.36 -41.38 -23.12
C GLU A 406 31.99 -42.60 -23.79
N PRO A 407 31.96 -42.69 -25.15
CA PRO A 407 32.59 -43.81 -25.84
C PRO A 407 34.07 -43.85 -25.43
N SER A 408 34.47 -45.00 -24.92
CA SER A 408 35.87 -45.24 -24.60
C SER A 408 36.69 -45.12 -25.93
N LEU A 409 37.78 -44.36 -25.87
CA LEU A 409 38.70 -44.22 -27.02
C LEU A 409 39.40 -45.56 -27.40
N PHE A 410 39.06 -46.65 -26.71
CA PHE A 410 39.67 -47.96 -26.84
C PHE A 410 38.68 -49.12 -27.07
N ASP A 411 37.42 -48.83 -27.46
CA ASP A 411 36.47 -49.82 -27.94
C ASP A 411 36.46 -49.91 -29.48
#